data_653d0a0ae61965eea3075f2a862416fa
#
_entry.id   653d0a0ae61965eea3075f2a862416fa
#
_cell.length_a   1.000
_cell.length_b   1.000
_cell.length_c   1.000
_cell.angle_alpha   90.00
_cell.angle_beta   90.00
_cell.angle_gamma   90.00
#
_symmetry.space_group_name_H-M   'P 1'
#
loop_
_entity.id
_entity.type
_entity.pdbx_description
1 polymer ?
#
loop_
_entity_poly.entity_id
_entity_poly.type
_entity_poly.pdbx_seq_one_letter_code
_entity_poly.pdbx_strand_id
1 'polypeptide(L)'
;MAPPTKMDAKQLSEEGHYGVLGSAGARMEMPGCSLCMGNQAQVKEGATVFSTSTRNFPNRLGKNSNVYLGSAELAAICSKLGRIPTKAEYMLDMGVLTASSDQIYQYLNFDKVKDYTEMADTVTDAVPA
;
A
#
# COMPACT_ATOMS: atom_id res chain seq x y z
N MET A 1 1.29 -4.64 -8.54
CA MET A 1 1.15 -3.47 -7.65
C MET A 1 0.60 -2.29 -8.45
N ALA A 2 -0.32 -1.50 -7.90
CA ALA A 2 -0.82 -0.28 -8.51
C ALA A 2 -0.76 0.84 -7.46
N PRO A 3 -0.04 1.94 -7.71
CA PRO A 3 -0.08 3.12 -6.83
C PRO A 3 -1.45 3.78 -6.88
N PRO A 4 -1.87 4.49 -5.83
CA PRO A 4 -3.20 5.15 -5.82
C PRO A 4 -3.31 6.25 -6.85
N THR A 5 -2.28 7.06 -7.05
CA THR A 5 -2.28 8.21 -7.97
C THR A 5 -1.04 8.25 -8.86
N LYS A 6 -1.09 9.12 -9.90
CA LYS A 6 0.09 9.41 -10.73
C LYS A 6 1.20 10.12 -9.95
N MET A 7 0.85 10.88 -8.92
CA MET A 7 1.83 11.54 -8.04
C MET A 7 2.61 10.50 -7.24
N ASP A 8 1.92 9.51 -6.66
CA ASP A 8 2.58 8.40 -5.94
C ASP A 8 3.48 7.60 -6.88
N ALA A 9 3.03 7.33 -8.11
CA ALA A 9 3.85 6.64 -9.11
C ALA A 9 5.13 7.42 -9.45
N LYS A 10 5.02 8.74 -9.61
CA LYS A 10 6.16 9.63 -9.86
C LYS A 10 7.12 9.60 -8.67
N GLN A 11 6.62 9.78 -7.46
CA GLN A 11 7.45 9.76 -6.26
C GLN A 11 8.17 8.42 -6.08
N LEU A 12 7.48 7.29 -6.21
CA LEU A 12 8.10 5.96 -6.15
C LEU A 12 9.19 5.75 -7.21
N SER A 13 9.05 6.39 -8.39
CA SER A 13 10.07 6.37 -9.42
C SER A 13 11.29 7.22 -9.06
N GLU A 14 11.07 8.43 -8.55
CA GLU A 14 12.13 9.37 -8.13
C GLU A 14 12.91 8.82 -6.93
N GLU A 15 12.26 8.14 -6.01
CA GLU A 15 12.87 7.45 -4.86
C GLU A 15 13.55 6.11 -5.24
N GLY A 16 13.43 5.67 -6.49
CA GLY A 16 14.04 4.45 -7.00
C GLY A 16 13.29 3.15 -6.66
N HIS A 17 12.15 3.22 -5.97
CA HIS A 17 11.39 2.04 -5.55
C HIS A 17 10.85 1.24 -6.73
N TYR A 18 10.50 1.87 -7.84
CA TYR A 18 10.09 1.17 -9.05
C TYR A 18 11.21 0.30 -9.64
N GLY A 19 12.45 0.77 -9.59
CA GLY A 19 13.61 -0.02 -10.02
C GLY A 19 13.80 -1.26 -9.16
N VAL A 20 13.71 -1.11 -7.83
CA VAL A 20 13.83 -2.23 -6.88
C VAL A 20 12.72 -3.25 -7.08
N LEU A 21 11.48 -2.81 -7.14
CA LEU A 21 10.32 -3.69 -7.32
C LEU A 21 10.35 -4.41 -8.68
N GLY A 22 10.69 -3.70 -9.76
CA GLY A 22 10.85 -4.28 -11.10
C GLY A 22 11.96 -5.34 -11.15
N SER A 23 13.10 -5.07 -10.51
CA SER A 23 14.20 -6.03 -10.41
C SER A 23 13.82 -7.29 -9.61
N ALA A 24 12.91 -7.15 -8.64
CA ALA A 24 12.35 -8.28 -7.90
C ALA A 24 11.22 -9.02 -8.66
N GLY A 25 10.90 -8.61 -9.90
CA GLY A 25 9.86 -9.22 -10.72
C GLY A 25 8.43 -8.77 -10.39
N ALA A 26 8.27 -7.67 -9.66
CA ALA A 26 6.93 -7.13 -9.38
C ALA A 26 6.30 -6.56 -10.64
N ARG A 27 5.07 -6.98 -10.92
CA ARG A 27 4.26 -6.38 -11.99
C ARG A 27 3.69 -5.05 -11.53
N MET A 28 4.01 -4.00 -12.26
CA MET A 28 3.54 -2.64 -12.01
C MET A 28 2.36 -2.34 -12.92
N GLU A 29 1.28 -1.85 -12.34
CA GLU A 29 0.05 -1.49 -13.04
C GLU A 29 -0.15 0.03 -13.02
N MET A 30 -1.02 0.49 -13.91
CA MET A 30 -1.40 1.90 -13.96
C MET A 30 -1.96 2.38 -12.61
N PRO A 31 -1.61 3.61 -12.19
CA PRO A 31 -2.17 4.20 -10.98
C PRO A 31 -3.69 4.23 -11.00
N GLY A 32 -4.29 3.96 -9.85
CA GLY A 32 -5.73 4.01 -9.65
C GLY A 32 -6.30 2.80 -8.91
N CYS A 33 -7.63 2.71 -8.90
CA CYS A 33 -8.37 1.71 -8.10
C CYS A 33 -8.82 0.47 -8.89
N SER A 34 -8.46 0.34 -10.16
CA SER A 34 -8.93 -0.78 -11.01
C SER A 34 -8.42 -2.14 -10.54
N LEU A 35 -7.20 -2.20 -9.99
CA LEU A 35 -6.67 -3.43 -9.40
C LEU A 35 -7.48 -3.89 -8.19
N CYS A 36 -7.97 -2.96 -7.36
CA CYS A 36 -8.84 -3.25 -6.23
C CYS A 36 -10.17 -3.92 -6.67
N MET A 37 -10.65 -3.56 -7.85
CA MET A 37 -11.87 -4.12 -8.44
C MET A 37 -11.63 -5.42 -9.21
N GLY A 38 -10.38 -5.87 -9.33
CA GLY A 38 -10.03 -7.06 -10.11
C GLY A 38 -10.02 -6.86 -11.62
N ASN A 39 -9.99 -5.60 -12.09
CA ASN A 39 -10.09 -5.29 -13.51
C ASN A 39 -8.74 -5.23 -14.26
N GLN A 40 -7.62 -5.08 -13.54
CA GLN A 40 -6.28 -4.94 -14.15
C GLN A 40 -5.48 -6.23 -14.15
N ALA A 41 -5.68 -7.09 -13.15
CA ALA A 41 -4.96 -8.34 -13.05
C ALA A 41 -5.81 -9.41 -12.37
N GLN A 42 -5.65 -10.63 -12.85
CA GLN A 42 -6.25 -11.81 -12.24
C GLN A 42 -5.18 -12.87 -12.01
N VAL A 43 -5.39 -13.67 -10.99
CA VAL A 43 -4.52 -14.79 -10.64
C VAL A 43 -5.08 -16.09 -11.21
N LYS A 44 -4.26 -17.14 -11.17
CA LYS A 44 -4.68 -18.50 -11.51
C LYS A 44 -5.92 -18.93 -10.70
N GLU A 45 -6.77 -19.75 -11.31
CA GLU A 45 -7.88 -20.38 -10.59
C GLU A 45 -7.39 -21.10 -9.33
N GLY A 46 -8.10 -20.90 -8.23
CA GLY A 46 -7.79 -21.52 -6.94
C GLY A 46 -6.56 -20.92 -6.21
N ALA A 47 -5.93 -19.88 -6.75
CA ALA A 47 -4.74 -19.30 -6.12
C ALA A 47 -5.07 -18.64 -4.79
N THR A 48 -4.10 -18.69 -3.87
CA THR A 48 -4.14 -17.94 -2.61
C THR A 48 -3.45 -16.59 -2.80
N VAL A 49 -4.12 -15.50 -2.41
CA VAL A 49 -3.67 -14.13 -2.61
C VAL A 49 -3.74 -13.36 -1.30
N PHE A 50 -2.69 -12.63 -0.98
CA PHE A 50 -2.73 -11.57 0.02
C PHE A 50 -2.93 -10.21 -0.66
N SER A 51 -3.86 -9.40 -0.19
CA SER A 51 -4.25 -8.14 -0.83
C SER A 51 -4.42 -7.02 0.19
N THR A 52 -3.98 -5.82 -0.18
CA THR A 52 -4.19 -4.60 0.61
C THR A 52 -5.48 -3.86 0.22
N SER A 53 -6.30 -4.45 -0.62
CA SER A 53 -7.61 -3.88 -1.00
C SER A 53 -8.57 -3.87 0.19
N THR A 54 -9.56 -2.98 0.13
CA THR A 54 -10.67 -2.92 1.09
C THR A 54 -11.86 -3.79 0.69
N ARG A 55 -11.83 -4.40 -0.51
CA ARG A 55 -12.91 -5.21 -1.06
C ARG A 55 -12.53 -6.68 -1.12
N ASN A 56 -13.48 -7.53 -0.78
CA ASN A 56 -13.32 -8.97 -0.92
C ASN A 56 -14.67 -9.63 -1.29
N PHE A 57 -14.94 -9.72 -2.58
CA PHE A 57 -16.10 -10.41 -3.13
C PHE A 57 -15.65 -11.65 -3.95
N PRO A 58 -16.53 -12.64 -4.13
CA PRO A 58 -16.18 -13.87 -4.84
C PRO A 58 -15.57 -13.60 -6.21
N ASN A 59 -14.49 -14.33 -6.52
CA ASN A 59 -13.79 -14.27 -7.80
C ASN A 59 -13.17 -12.89 -8.17
N ARG A 60 -13.06 -11.96 -7.22
CA ARG A 60 -12.53 -10.62 -7.48
C ARG A 60 -11.17 -10.62 -8.19
N LEU A 61 -10.25 -11.46 -7.74
CA LEU A 61 -8.89 -11.54 -8.28
C LEU A 61 -8.67 -12.78 -9.18
N GLY A 62 -9.69 -13.59 -9.39
CA GLY A 62 -9.63 -14.80 -10.19
C GLY A 62 -10.63 -15.83 -9.71
N LYS A 63 -11.00 -16.75 -10.60
CA LYS A 63 -11.97 -17.79 -10.31
C LYS A 63 -11.53 -18.66 -9.14
N ASN A 64 -12.38 -18.85 -8.16
CA ASN A 64 -12.14 -19.66 -6.95
C ASN A 64 -10.88 -19.25 -6.16
N SER A 65 -10.41 -18.00 -6.30
CA SER A 65 -9.26 -17.52 -5.54
C SER A 65 -9.58 -17.34 -4.05
N ASN A 66 -8.63 -17.71 -3.19
CA ASN A 66 -8.69 -17.49 -1.75
C ASN A 66 -7.98 -16.18 -1.42
N VAL A 67 -8.73 -15.13 -1.09
CA VAL A 67 -8.17 -13.79 -0.88
C VAL A 67 -8.16 -13.45 0.61
N TYR A 68 -6.99 -13.12 1.13
CA TYR A 68 -6.78 -12.60 2.47
C TYR A 68 -6.51 -11.09 2.39
N LEU A 69 -7.18 -10.32 3.22
CA LEU A 69 -6.97 -8.87 3.30
C LEU A 69 -6.10 -8.50 4.50
N GLY A 70 -5.26 -7.48 4.34
CA GLY A 70 -4.45 -6.96 5.41
C GLY A 70 -3.73 -5.66 5.04
N SER A 71 -2.89 -5.18 5.95
CA SER A 71 -2.17 -3.92 5.79
C SER A 71 -1.04 -4.01 4.76
N ALA A 72 -0.53 -2.85 4.35
CA ALA A 72 0.62 -2.75 3.46
C ALA A 72 1.89 -3.36 4.10
N GLU A 73 2.08 -3.16 5.41
CA GLU A 73 3.19 -3.71 6.17
C GLU A 73 3.17 -5.24 6.14
N LEU A 74 1.99 -5.82 6.40
CA LEU A 74 1.84 -7.28 6.35
C LEU A 74 2.04 -7.80 4.92
N ALA A 75 1.59 -7.06 3.89
CA ALA A 75 1.84 -7.42 2.50
C ALA A 75 3.35 -7.42 2.16
N ALA A 76 4.09 -6.43 2.65
CA ALA A 76 5.54 -6.37 2.48
C ALA A 76 6.23 -7.56 3.14
N ILE A 77 5.84 -7.91 4.35
CA ILE A 77 6.39 -9.08 5.08
C ILE A 77 6.02 -10.39 4.36
N CYS A 78 4.78 -10.52 3.89
CA CYS A 78 4.36 -11.67 3.07
C CYS A 78 5.18 -11.80 1.78
N SER A 79 5.48 -10.69 1.11
CA SER A 79 6.28 -10.71 -0.13
C SER A 79 7.74 -11.12 0.14
N LYS A 80 8.30 -10.70 1.26
CA LYS A 80 9.63 -11.11 1.73
C LYS A 80 9.71 -12.62 2.01
N LEU A 81 8.69 -13.16 2.65
CA LEU A 81 8.67 -14.55 3.11
C LEU A 81 8.07 -15.55 2.09
N GLY A 82 7.33 -15.06 1.10
CA GLY A 82 6.56 -15.89 0.18
C GLY A 82 5.34 -16.58 0.82
N ARG A 83 4.98 -16.20 2.06
CA ARG A 83 3.85 -16.75 2.84
C ARG A 83 3.38 -15.78 3.90
N ILE A 84 2.24 -16.07 4.51
CA ILE A 84 1.78 -15.34 5.71
C ILE A 84 2.74 -15.63 6.87
N PRO A 85 3.25 -14.61 7.58
CA PRO A 85 4.17 -14.78 8.70
C PRO A 85 3.48 -15.40 9.92
N THR A 86 4.28 -16.02 10.77
CA THR A 86 3.87 -16.28 12.16
C THR A 86 3.83 -14.94 12.94
N LYS A 87 3.16 -14.94 14.10
CA LYS A 87 3.13 -13.75 14.98
C LYS A 87 4.54 -13.26 15.35
N ALA A 88 5.47 -14.19 15.64
CA ALA A 88 6.83 -13.84 16.03
C ALA A 88 7.60 -13.17 14.88
N GLU A 89 7.52 -13.72 13.67
CA GLU A 89 8.13 -13.15 12.47
C GLU A 89 7.55 -11.76 12.15
N TYR A 90 6.23 -11.64 12.24
CA TYR A 90 5.57 -10.36 12.04
C TYR A 90 6.06 -9.29 13.02
N MET A 91 6.11 -9.62 14.31
CA MET A 91 6.54 -8.67 15.34
C MET A 91 8.01 -8.26 15.18
N LEU A 92 8.87 -9.19 14.73
CA LEU A 92 10.26 -8.90 14.45
C LEU A 92 10.42 -7.89 13.31
N ASP A 93 9.77 -8.13 12.18
CA ASP A 93 9.82 -7.25 11.01
C ASP A 93 9.12 -5.90 11.28
N MET A 94 8.00 -5.92 12.03
CA MET A 94 7.32 -4.68 12.46
C MET A 94 8.20 -3.81 13.37
N GLY A 95 9.07 -4.41 14.19
CA GLY A 95 10.05 -3.67 14.98
C GLY A 95 10.98 -2.82 14.11
N VAL A 96 11.43 -3.37 12.98
CA VAL A 96 12.25 -2.63 11.99
C VAL A 96 11.46 -1.50 11.35
N LEU A 97 10.23 -1.76 10.93
CA LEU A 97 9.37 -0.74 10.31
C LEU A 97 9.04 0.39 11.29
N THR A 98 8.74 0.05 12.54
CA THR A 98 8.43 1.04 13.59
C THR A 98 9.63 1.94 13.89
N ALA A 99 10.85 1.38 13.88
CA ALA A 99 12.08 2.16 14.07
C ALA A 99 12.33 3.17 12.95
N SER A 100 11.75 2.96 11.77
CA SER A 100 11.86 3.82 10.59
C SER A 100 10.55 4.55 10.27
N SER A 101 9.61 4.60 11.20
CA SER A 101 8.24 5.12 10.97
C SER A 101 8.22 6.54 10.41
N ASP A 102 9.08 7.42 10.90
CA ASP A 102 9.18 8.81 10.45
C ASP A 102 9.62 8.95 8.98
N GLN A 103 10.34 7.96 8.48
CA GLN A 103 10.75 7.92 7.06
C GLN A 103 9.71 7.26 6.17
N ILE A 104 8.98 6.28 6.71
CA ILE A 104 8.00 5.48 5.96
C ILE A 104 6.67 6.23 5.83
N TYR A 105 6.20 6.88 6.90
CA TYR A 105 4.88 7.51 6.97
C TYR A 105 4.94 9.03 6.85
N GLN A 106 5.80 9.56 5.99
CA GLN A 106 6.03 11.01 5.84
C GLN A 106 4.74 11.79 5.53
N TYR A 107 3.86 11.23 4.70
CA TYR A 107 2.61 11.87 4.30
C TYR A 107 1.56 11.95 5.43
N LEU A 108 1.76 11.27 6.54
CA LEU A 108 0.91 11.37 7.74
C LEU A 108 1.44 12.39 8.75
N ASN A 109 2.61 12.94 8.52
CA ASN A 109 3.23 13.94 9.38
C ASN A 109 2.92 15.35 8.87
N PHE A 110 1.64 15.71 8.84
CA PHE A 110 1.17 17.00 8.31
C PHE A 110 1.78 18.20 9.05
N ASP A 111 2.08 18.06 10.35
CA ASP A 111 2.78 19.05 11.17
C ASP A 111 4.20 19.36 10.68
N LYS A 112 4.81 18.46 9.90
CA LYS A 112 6.14 18.65 9.29
C LYS A 112 6.08 19.22 7.87
N VAL A 113 4.89 19.35 7.29
CA VAL A 113 4.69 19.94 5.97
C VAL A 113 4.50 21.45 6.13
N LYS A 114 5.49 22.23 5.70
CA LYS A 114 5.52 23.68 5.86
C LYS A 114 4.25 24.36 5.34
N ASP A 115 3.86 24.05 4.12
CA ASP A 115 2.68 24.64 3.49
C ASP A 115 1.38 24.33 4.26
N TYR A 116 1.29 23.12 4.84
CA TYR A 116 0.15 22.73 5.65
C TYR A 116 0.07 23.50 6.96
N THR A 117 1.20 23.65 7.67
CA THR A 117 1.24 24.43 8.92
C THR A 117 0.95 25.89 8.68
N GLU A 118 1.51 26.50 7.64
CA GLU A 118 1.23 27.90 7.26
C GLU A 118 -0.26 28.12 6.89
N MET A 119 -0.90 27.14 6.24
CA MET A 119 -2.31 27.22 5.89
C MET A 119 -3.23 26.92 7.08
N ALA A 120 -2.85 26.03 8.00
CA ALA A 120 -3.67 25.68 9.16
C ALA A 120 -3.96 26.89 10.05
N ASP A 121 -3.00 27.80 10.19
CA ASP A 121 -3.16 29.02 10.97
C ASP A 121 -4.13 30.03 10.34
N THR A 122 -4.47 29.85 9.07
CA THR A 122 -5.40 30.72 8.33
C THR A 122 -6.85 30.21 8.31
N VAL A 123 -7.08 29.00 8.80
CA VAL A 123 -8.43 28.39 8.85
C VAL A 123 -9.20 29.02 10.00
N THR A 124 -10.18 29.86 9.68
CA THR A 124 -11.15 30.33 10.66
C THR A 124 -12.24 29.28 10.83
N ASP A 125 -12.69 29.09 12.07
CA ASP A 125 -13.82 28.20 12.35
C ASP A 125 -15.02 28.57 11.48
N ALA A 126 -15.59 27.59 10.79
CA ALA A 126 -16.82 27.78 10.05
C ALA A 126 -17.93 28.17 11.05
N VAL A 127 -18.49 29.37 10.89
CA VAL A 127 -19.66 29.76 11.69
C VAL A 127 -20.81 28.85 11.29
N PRO A 128 -21.43 28.10 12.24
CA PRO A 128 -22.60 27.30 11.92
C PRO A 128 -23.72 28.20 11.36
N ALA A 129 -24.27 27.77 10.23
CA ALA A 129 -25.42 28.44 9.62
C ALA A 129 -26.71 28.27 10.45
#